data_c418271279e043ba76969c5cc24dc4fa
#
_entry.id   c418271279e043ba76969c5cc24dc4fa
#
_cell.length_a   1.000
_cell.length_b   1.000
_cell.length_c   1.000
_cell.angle_alpha   90.00
_cell.angle_beta   90.00
_cell.angle_gamma   90.00
#
_symmetry.space_group_name_H-M   'P 1'
#
loop_
_entity.id
_entity.type
_entity.pdbx_description
1 polymer ?
#
loop_
_entity_poly.entity_id
_entity_poly.type
_entity_poly.pdbx_seq_one_letter_code
_entity_poly.pdbx_strand_id
1 'polypeptide(L)'
;EFDPNNFQVRTDYIGILQRRQKFSEALDQARLIKESDPDQNSFQLIYANALAAAGKYEEALKLYLEELPKQPKNATLQMAMGHAYKTIGNQKKAVSSYENATKIRQDFGDAYWSLANLKTYKFSNKQIQALEKTVADEETNLEDQYHACFALGKALEDKGEYAKSFNYYEKG
;
A
#
# COMPACT_ATOMS: atom_id res chain seq x y z
N GLU A 1 -30.98 10.92 -6.59
CA GLU A 1 -30.41 12.26 -6.43
C GLU A 1 -29.09 12.14 -5.72
N PHE A 2 -28.03 12.72 -6.26
CA PHE A 2 -26.70 12.72 -5.62
C PHE A 2 -26.75 13.73 -4.47
N ASP A 3 -26.66 13.22 -3.21
CA ASP A 3 -26.51 14.09 -2.04
C ASP A 3 -25.05 14.56 -1.96
N PRO A 4 -24.78 15.84 -2.21
CA PRO A 4 -23.43 16.39 -2.19
C PRO A 4 -22.78 16.34 -0.80
N ASN A 5 -23.57 16.17 0.26
CA ASN A 5 -23.09 16.05 1.65
C ASN A 5 -22.88 14.60 2.10
N ASN A 6 -23.20 13.62 1.27
CA ASN A 6 -22.91 12.22 1.57
C ASN A 6 -21.45 11.89 1.23
N PHE A 7 -20.60 12.00 2.24
CA PHE A 7 -19.15 11.76 2.08
C PHE A 7 -18.81 10.35 1.63
N GLN A 8 -19.60 9.34 2.06
CA GLN A 8 -19.38 7.96 1.62
C GLN A 8 -19.62 7.83 0.11
N VAL A 9 -20.73 8.33 -0.40
CA VAL A 9 -21.03 8.31 -1.84
C VAL A 9 -19.97 9.05 -2.65
N ARG A 10 -19.47 10.18 -2.14
CA ARG A 10 -18.40 10.93 -2.79
C ARG A 10 -17.08 10.17 -2.78
N THR A 11 -16.76 9.48 -1.69
CA THR A 11 -15.56 8.62 -1.60
C THR A 11 -15.64 7.46 -2.58
N ASP A 12 -16.79 6.80 -2.68
CA ASP A 12 -17.02 5.73 -3.66
C ASP A 12 -16.90 6.24 -5.09
N TYR A 13 -17.41 7.45 -5.36
CA TYR A 13 -17.29 8.10 -6.66
C TYR A 13 -15.84 8.41 -7.03
N ILE A 14 -15.02 8.87 -6.08
CA ILE A 14 -13.57 9.05 -6.26
C ILE A 14 -12.94 7.72 -6.68
N GLY A 15 -13.26 6.62 -6.00
CA GLY A 15 -12.78 5.28 -6.37
C GLY A 15 -13.18 4.85 -7.78
N ILE A 16 -14.40 5.16 -8.21
CA ILE A 16 -14.86 4.90 -9.58
C ILE A 16 -14.07 5.74 -10.60
N LEU A 17 -13.87 7.03 -10.33
CA LEU A 17 -13.10 7.91 -11.19
C LEU A 17 -11.65 7.44 -11.35
N GLN A 18 -11.00 7.02 -10.26
CA GLN A 18 -9.64 6.47 -10.29
C GLN A 18 -9.56 5.20 -11.13
N ARG A 19 -10.49 4.25 -10.96
CA ARG A 19 -10.56 3.04 -11.80
C ARG A 19 -10.77 3.35 -13.29
N ARG A 20 -11.44 4.46 -13.60
CA ARG A 20 -11.61 4.97 -14.97
C ARG A 20 -10.46 5.86 -15.44
N GLN A 21 -9.38 5.97 -14.68
CA GLN A 21 -8.20 6.81 -14.94
C GLN A 21 -8.54 8.32 -15.08
N LYS A 22 -9.66 8.75 -14.52
CA LYS A 22 -10.09 10.15 -14.47
C LYS A 22 -9.49 10.84 -13.23
N PHE A 23 -8.17 10.87 -13.16
CA PHE A 23 -7.45 11.28 -11.96
C PHE A 23 -7.65 12.76 -11.61
N SER A 24 -7.81 13.65 -12.59
CA SER A 24 -8.10 15.07 -12.34
C SER A 24 -9.47 15.26 -11.70
N GLU A 25 -10.51 14.61 -12.25
CA GLU A 25 -11.86 14.65 -11.68
C GLU A 25 -11.90 14.04 -10.27
N ALA A 26 -11.17 12.93 -10.07
CA ALA A 26 -11.05 12.31 -8.73
C ALA A 26 -10.39 13.26 -7.72
N LEU A 27 -9.34 13.96 -8.11
CA LEU A 27 -8.65 14.93 -7.28
C LEU A 27 -9.54 16.11 -6.90
N ASP A 28 -10.36 16.63 -7.84
CA ASP A 28 -11.30 17.71 -7.57
C ASP A 28 -12.38 17.28 -6.56
N GLN A 29 -12.90 16.04 -6.68
CA GLN A 29 -13.84 15.51 -5.70
C GLN A 29 -13.21 15.29 -4.32
N ALA A 30 -11.97 14.82 -4.27
CA ALA A 30 -11.23 14.64 -3.02
C ALA A 30 -10.93 15.98 -2.32
N ARG A 31 -10.66 17.04 -3.10
CA ARG A 31 -10.49 18.39 -2.56
C ARG A 31 -11.75 18.89 -1.87
N LEU A 32 -12.92 18.69 -2.48
CA LEU A 32 -14.20 19.08 -1.88
C LEU A 32 -14.47 18.35 -0.56
N ILE A 33 -14.11 17.05 -0.45
CA ILE A 33 -14.22 16.33 0.82
C ILE A 33 -13.29 16.95 1.87
N LYS A 34 -12.03 17.20 1.53
CA LYS A 34 -11.06 17.82 2.44
C LYS A 34 -11.50 19.20 2.93
N GLU A 35 -12.07 20.03 2.03
CA GLU A 35 -12.52 21.38 2.35
C GLU A 35 -13.78 21.39 3.24
N SER A 36 -14.58 20.33 3.21
CA SER A 36 -15.79 20.22 4.04
C SER A 36 -15.48 20.01 5.53
N ASP A 37 -14.39 19.32 5.84
CA ASP A 37 -13.88 19.13 7.21
C ASP A 37 -12.34 18.97 7.15
N PRO A 38 -11.61 20.09 7.24
CA PRO A 38 -10.15 20.08 7.15
C PRO A 38 -9.44 19.34 8.29
N ASP A 39 -10.09 19.16 9.43
CA ASP A 39 -9.52 18.49 10.60
C ASP A 39 -9.75 16.98 10.60
N GLN A 40 -10.58 16.48 9.69
CA GLN A 40 -10.87 15.06 9.58
C GLN A 40 -9.70 14.32 8.91
N ASN A 41 -8.97 13.53 9.69
CA ASN A 41 -7.78 12.80 9.22
C ASN A 41 -8.05 11.89 8.01
N SER A 42 -9.22 11.23 7.97
CA SER A 42 -9.60 10.37 6.84
C SER A 42 -9.74 11.17 5.54
N PHE A 43 -10.25 12.40 5.60
CA PHE A 43 -10.41 13.27 4.43
C PHE A 43 -9.07 13.78 3.92
N GLN A 44 -8.11 14.07 4.82
CA GLN A 44 -6.74 14.38 4.44
C GLN A 44 -6.09 13.22 3.69
N LEU A 45 -6.29 11.97 4.15
CA LEU A 45 -5.75 10.79 3.49
C LEU A 45 -6.41 10.50 2.14
N ILE A 46 -7.73 10.69 2.02
CA ILE A 46 -8.44 10.57 0.72
C ILE A 46 -7.84 11.57 -0.28
N TYR A 47 -7.62 12.81 0.12
CA TYR A 47 -7.04 13.83 -0.75
C TYR A 47 -5.58 13.51 -1.10
N ALA A 48 -4.78 13.06 -0.13
CA ALA A 48 -3.39 12.65 -0.37
C ALA A 48 -3.30 11.45 -1.34
N ASN A 49 -4.20 10.47 -1.21
CA ASN A 49 -4.27 9.33 -2.14
C ASN A 49 -4.69 9.79 -3.56
N ALA A 50 -5.60 10.74 -3.68
CA ALA A 50 -5.99 11.31 -4.96
C ALA A 50 -4.85 12.11 -5.62
N LEU A 51 -4.06 12.84 -4.84
CA LEU A 51 -2.83 13.51 -5.30
C LEU A 51 -1.83 12.48 -5.85
N ALA A 52 -1.57 11.41 -5.12
CA ALA A 52 -0.67 10.34 -5.56
C ALA A 52 -1.16 9.67 -6.85
N ALA A 53 -2.46 9.37 -6.95
CA ALA A 53 -3.07 8.83 -8.16
C ALA A 53 -2.96 9.78 -9.36
N ALA A 54 -3.00 11.10 -9.13
CA ALA A 54 -2.80 12.14 -10.15
C ALA A 54 -1.30 12.41 -10.46
N GLY A 55 -0.37 11.62 -9.91
CA GLY A 55 1.07 11.77 -10.12
C GLY A 55 1.75 12.85 -9.28
N LYS A 56 1.06 13.50 -8.36
CA LYS A 56 1.57 14.57 -7.50
C LYS A 56 2.15 14.01 -6.20
N TYR A 57 3.18 13.17 -6.34
CA TYR A 57 3.72 12.38 -5.23
C TYR A 57 4.35 13.22 -4.11
N GLU A 58 5.02 14.33 -4.43
CA GLU A 58 5.63 15.20 -3.43
C GLU A 58 4.57 15.91 -2.58
N GLU A 59 3.46 16.33 -3.19
CA GLU A 59 2.34 16.93 -2.47
C GLU A 59 1.65 15.88 -1.58
N ALA A 60 1.44 14.67 -2.10
CA ALA A 60 0.89 13.56 -1.34
C ALA A 60 1.76 13.20 -0.12
N LEU A 61 3.08 13.11 -0.31
CA LEU A 61 4.03 12.80 0.76
C LEU A 61 4.03 13.83 1.88
N LYS A 62 3.83 15.12 1.59
CA LYS A 62 3.68 16.13 2.65
C LYS A 62 2.50 15.82 3.55
N LEU A 63 1.33 15.54 2.97
CA LEU A 63 0.14 15.19 3.74
C LEU A 63 0.29 13.87 4.49
N TYR A 64 0.88 12.84 3.87
CA TYR A 64 1.16 11.58 4.57
C TYR A 64 2.06 11.77 5.79
N LEU A 65 3.10 12.63 5.68
CA LEU A 65 4.00 12.92 6.79
C LEU A 65 3.31 13.72 7.91
N GLU A 66 2.37 14.59 7.59
CA GLU A 66 1.53 15.32 8.57
C GLU A 66 0.55 14.39 9.29
N GLU A 67 0.02 13.37 8.59
CA GLU A 67 -0.94 12.41 9.14
C GLU A 67 -0.27 11.26 9.92
N LEU A 68 0.96 10.90 9.59
CA LEU A 68 1.67 9.77 10.20
C LEU A 68 1.78 9.86 11.74
N PRO A 69 2.10 11.00 12.36
CA PRO A 69 2.12 11.12 13.83
C PRO A 69 0.76 10.91 14.50
N LYS A 70 -0.33 11.21 13.78
CA LYS A 70 -1.72 11.04 14.26
C LYS A 70 -2.16 9.58 14.17
N GLN A 71 -1.57 8.81 13.24
CA GLN A 71 -1.92 7.42 12.95
C GLN A 71 -0.67 6.52 12.82
N PRO A 72 0.16 6.40 13.86
CA PRO A 72 1.48 5.74 13.77
C PRO A 72 1.40 4.24 13.47
N LYS A 73 0.25 3.61 13.72
CA LYS A 73 -0.02 2.18 13.44
C LYS A 73 -0.88 1.96 12.19
N ASN A 74 -0.89 2.89 11.25
CA ASN A 74 -1.61 2.74 9.99
C ASN A 74 -0.69 2.09 8.93
N ALA A 75 -0.83 0.78 8.72
CA ALA A 75 -0.05 0.02 7.74
C ALA A 75 -0.31 0.49 6.30
N THR A 76 -1.57 0.84 5.99
CA THR A 76 -1.95 1.33 4.66
C THR A 76 -1.32 2.69 4.35
N LEU A 77 -1.22 3.58 5.34
CA LEU A 77 -0.50 4.85 5.19
C LEU A 77 0.98 4.63 4.90
N GLN A 78 1.63 3.72 5.65
CA GLN A 78 3.03 3.35 5.39
C GLN A 78 3.21 2.76 3.98
N MET A 79 2.26 1.94 3.52
CA MET A 79 2.25 1.38 2.17
C MET A 79 2.16 2.47 1.10
N ALA A 80 1.21 3.41 1.24
CA ALA A 80 1.04 4.54 0.32
C ALA A 80 2.30 5.42 0.24
N MET A 81 2.93 5.70 1.40
CA MET A 81 4.22 6.40 1.45
C MET A 81 5.32 5.62 0.73
N GLY A 82 5.38 4.30 0.90
CA GLY A 82 6.31 3.42 0.21
C GLY A 82 6.20 3.55 -1.31
N HIS A 83 4.98 3.49 -1.85
CA HIS A 83 4.73 3.67 -3.28
C HIS A 83 5.14 5.07 -3.78
N ALA A 84 4.77 6.11 -3.05
CA ALA A 84 5.13 7.47 -3.42
C ALA A 84 6.67 7.66 -3.42
N TYR A 85 7.37 7.19 -2.37
CA TYR A 85 8.83 7.25 -2.31
C TYR A 85 9.51 6.43 -3.42
N LYS A 86 8.99 5.25 -3.74
CA LYS A 86 9.49 4.42 -4.85
C LYS A 86 9.39 5.18 -6.17
N THR A 87 8.24 5.82 -6.42
CA THR A 87 7.98 6.52 -7.68
C THR A 87 8.85 7.75 -7.87
N ILE A 88 9.14 8.51 -6.81
CA ILE A 88 10.08 9.65 -6.87
C ILE A 88 11.56 9.23 -6.75
N GLY A 89 11.86 7.93 -6.80
CA GLY A 89 13.23 7.39 -6.80
C GLY A 89 13.90 7.31 -5.43
N ASN A 90 13.19 7.58 -4.32
CA ASN A 90 13.75 7.49 -2.98
C ASN A 90 13.63 6.05 -2.43
N GLN A 91 14.47 5.15 -2.96
CA GLN A 91 14.42 3.73 -2.63
C GLN A 91 14.62 3.44 -1.14
N LYS A 92 15.50 4.18 -0.44
CA LYS A 92 15.74 3.96 1.00
C LYS A 92 14.48 4.21 1.83
N LYS A 93 13.78 5.31 1.56
CA LYS A 93 12.53 5.63 2.25
C LYS A 93 11.39 4.68 1.85
N ALA A 94 11.35 4.25 0.59
CA ALA A 94 10.39 3.26 0.13
C ALA A 94 10.53 1.94 0.89
N VAL A 95 11.75 1.39 0.99
CA VAL A 95 12.05 0.18 1.78
C VAL A 95 11.60 0.35 3.23
N SER A 96 12.02 1.44 3.88
CA SER A 96 11.65 1.71 5.29
C SER A 96 10.14 1.75 5.50
N SER A 97 9.40 2.39 4.57
CA SER A 97 7.94 2.48 4.65
C SER A 97 7.27 1.10 4.49
N TYR A 98 7.69 0.29 3.51
CA TYR A 98 7.16 -1.06 3.34
C TYR A 98 7.50 -1.97 4.52
N GLU A 99 8.73 -1.90 5.06
CA GLU A 99 9.09 -2.63 6.28
C GLU A 99 8.25 -2.23 7.50
N ASN A 100 7.94 -0.94 7.64
CA ASN A 100 7.06 -0.50 8.71
C ASN A 100 5.63 -1.00 8.50
N ALA A 101 5.13 -1.03 7.26
CA ALA A 101 3.83 -1.62 6.93
C ALA A 101 3.78 -3.10 7.37
N THR A 102 4.81 -3.92 7.04
CA THR A 102 4.87 -5.34 7.44
C THR A 102 5.05 -5.54 8.96
N LYS A 103 5.69 -4.60 9.67
CA LYS A 103 5.78 -4.65 11.14
C LYS A 103 4.45 -4.36 11.82
N ILE A 104 3.65 -3.44 11.26
CA ILE A 104 2.33 -3.06 11.78
C ILE A 104 1.31 -4.15 11.48
N ARG A 105 1.26 -4.65 10.24
CA ARG A 105 0.40 -5.72 9.79
C ARG A 105 1.26 -6.85 9.21
N GLN A 106 1.44 -7.91 9.99
CA GLN A 106 2.40 -8.99 9.68
C GLN A 106 1.97 -9.87 8.51
N ASP A 107 0.68 -9.91 8.19
CA ASP A 107 0.07 -10.61 7.07
C ASP A 107 -0.13 -9.71 5.83
N PHE A 108 0.46 -8.51 5.80
CA PHE A 108 0.31 -7.58 4.69
C PHE A 108 1.10 -8.04 3.45
N GLY A 109 0.53 -8.97 2.71
CA GLY A 109 1.14 -9.59 1.52
C GLY A 109 1.61 -8.59 0.48
N ASP A 110 0.79 -7.57 0.17
CA ASP A 110 1.15 -6.51 -0.79
C ASP A 110 2.41 -5.73 -0.37
N ALA A 111 2.60 -5.46 0.93
CA ALA A 111 3.80 -4.79 1.40
C ALA A 111 5.06 -5.67 1.23
N TYR A 112 4.95 -6.98 1.47
CA TYR A 112 6.03 -7.94 1.19
C TYR A 112 6.30 -8.05 -0.32
N TRP A 113 5.25 -8.14 -1.13
CA TRP A 113 5.38 -8.15 -2.59
C TRP A 113 6.04 -6.89 -3.12
N SER A 114 5.70 -5.72 -2.56
CA SER A 114 6.34 -4.45 -2.91
C SER A 114 7.83 -4.42 -2.57
N LEU A 115 8.26 -5.03 -1.45
CA LEU A 115 9.67 -5.23 -1.11
C LEU A 115 10.36 -6.18 -2.10
N ALA A 116 9.74 -7.31 -2.44
CA ALA A 116 10.26 -8.28 -3.41
C ALA A 116 10.49 -7.64 -4.78
N ASN A 117 9.56 -6.79 -5.22
CA ASN A 117 9.64 -6.07 -6.50
C ASN A 117 10.75 -5.01 -6.58
N LEU A 118 11.39 -4.66 -5.48
CA LEU A 118 12.57 -3.80 -5.51
C LEU A 118 13.82 -4.53 -6.04
N LYS A 119 13.77 -5.85 -6.22
CA LYS A 119 14.81 -6.76 -6.74
C LYS A 119 16.11 -6.80 -5.91
N THR A 120 16.50 -5.70 -5.29
CA THR A 120 17.69 -5.57 -4.44
C THR A 120 17.43 -5.88 -2.98
N TYR A 121 16.16 -6.00 -2.59
CA TYR A 121 15.77 -6.31 -1.22
C TYR A 121 16.01 -7.79 -0.92
N LYS A 122 16.60 -8.07 0.26
CA LYS A 122 16.84 -9.43 0.74
C LYS A 122 16.04 -9.64 2.04
N PHE A 123 15.18 -10.64 2.02
CA PHE A 123 14.35 -10.96 3.17
C PHE A 123 15.17 -11.63 4.28
N SER A 124 14.97 -11.18 5.52
CA SER A 124 15.48 -11.86 6.70
C SER A 124 14.73 -13.17 6.98
N ASN A 125 15.34 -14.09 7.74
CA ASN A 125 14.68 -15.34 8.14
C ASN A 125 13.36 -15.09 8.88
N LYS A 126 13.29 -14.04 9.71
CA LYS A 126 12.06 -13.66 10.42
C LYS A 126 10.93 -13.25 9.45
N GLN A 127 11.26 -12.53 8.41
CA GLN A 127 10.27 -12.14 7.39
C GLN A 127 9.81 -13.35 6.55
N ILE A 128 10.72 -14.27 6.23
CA ILE A 128 10.38 -15.52 5.55
C ILE A 128 9.40 -16.35 6.40
N GLN A 129 9.67 -16.52 7.69
CA GLN A 129 8.75 -17.21 8.61
C GLN A 129 7.38 -16.52 8.71
N ALA A 130 7.34 -15.18 8.69
CA ALA A 130 6.08 -14.45 8.66
C ALA A 130 5.32 -14.71 7.37
N LEU A 131 5.98 -14.71 6.20
CA LEU A 131 5.40 -15.04 4.91
C LEU A 131 4.86 -16.49 4.87
N GLU A 132 5.65 -17.47 5.38
CA GLU A 132 5.22 -18.86 5.47
C GLU A 132 3.93 -19.00 6.31
N LYS A 133 3.86 -18.29 7.43
CA LYS A 133 2.66 -18.25 8.27
C LYS A 133 1.48 -17.63 7.53
N THR A 134 1.65 -16.50 6.88
CA THR A 134 0.59 -15.82 6.08
C THR A 134 0.04 -16.74 4.99
N VAL A 135 0.91 -17.48 4.29
CA VAL A 135 0.49 -18.41 3.23
C VAL A 135 -0.24 -19.64 3.78
N ALA A 136 0.07 -20.07 5.01
CA ALA A 136 -0.53 -21.22 5.65
C ALA A 136 -1.83 -20.90 6.41
N ASP A 137 -2.11 -19.64 6.68
CA ASP A 137 -3.25 -19.18 7.45
C ASP A 137 -4.48 -19.02 6.56
N GLU A 138 -5.49 -19.89 6.75
CA GLU A 138 -6.74 -19.90 5.97
C GLU A 138 -7.61 -18.66 6.23
N GLU A 139 -7.41 -17.95 7.35
CA GLU A 139 -8.12 -16.72 7.68
C GLU A 139 -7.52 -15.49 6.95
N THR A 140 -6.29 -15.61 6.42
CA THR A 140 -5.70 -14.55 5.61
C THR A 140 -6.48 -14.39 4.30
N ASN A 141 -6.83 -13.15 3.93
CA ASN A 141 -7.53 -12.91 2.68
C ASN A 141 -6.70 -13.34 1.45
N LEU A 142 -7.37 -13.73 0.38
CA LEU A 142 -6.74 -14.29 -0.83
C LEU A 142 -5.71 -13.34 -1.45
N GLU A 143 -5.96 -12.03 -1.41
CA GLU A 143 -5.04 -11.04 -1.99
C GLU A 143 -3.71 -11.00 -1.23
N ASP A 144 -3.73 -10.99 0.09
CA ASP A 144 -2.52 -11.06 0.90
C ASP A 144 -1.83 -12.43 0.76
N GLN A 145 -2.60 -13.54 0.64
CA GLN A 145 -2.04 -14.87 0.45
C GLN A 145 -1.25 -15.00 -0.86
N TYR A 146 -1.82 -14.62 -2.01
CA TYR A 146 -1.08 -14.76 -3.28
C TYR A 146 0.10 -13.78 -3.35
N HIS A 147 -0.01 -12.57 -2.83
CA HIS A 147 1.12 -11.65 -2.73
C HIS A 147 2.23 -12.21 -1.83
N ALA A 148 1.88 -12.84 -0.70
CA ALA A 148 2.83 -13.52 0.16
C ALA A 148 3.50 -14.71 -0.55
N CYS A 149 2.77 -15.48 -1.36
CA CYS A 149 3.34 -16.55 -2.17
C CYS A 149 4.42 -16.03 -3.14
N PHE A 150 4.14 -14.97 -3.88
CA PHE A 150 5.12 -14.37 -4.79
C PHE A 150 6.34 -13.81 -4.04
N ALA A 151 6.13 -13.14 -2.90
CA ALA A 151 7.22 -12.61 -2.09
C ALA A 151 8.09 -13.74 -1.50
N LEU A 152 7.47 -14.83 -1.05
CA LEU A 152 8.16 -16.02 -0.53
C LEU A 152 8.90 -16.77 -1.64
N GLY A 153 8.29 -16.91 -2.82
CA GLY A 153 8.95 -17.46 -4.00
C GLY A 153 10.25 -16.70 -4.30
N LYS A 154 10.20 -15.37 -4.35
CA LYS A 154 11.38 -14.52 -4.56
C LYS A 154 12.42 -14.64 -3.44
N ALA A 155 11.98 -14.70 -2.18
CA ALA A 155 12.87 -14.86 -1.03
C ALA A 155 13.65 -16.18 -1.06
N LEU A 156 13.00 -17.28 -1.47
CA LEU A 156 13.60 -18.61 -1.60
C LEU A 156 14.50 -18.71 -2.84
N GLU A 157 14.14 -18.07 -3.95
CA GLU A 157 15.01 -17.93 -5.13
C GLU A 157 16.33 -17.26 -4.76
N ASP A 158 16.28 -16.17 -3.99
CA ASP A 158 17.48 -15.46 -3.51
C ASP A 158 18.36 -16.31 -2.60
N LYS A 159 17.83 -17.36 -1.98
CA LYS A 159 18.55 -18.35 -1.19
C LYS A 159 19.04 -19.56 -1.99
N GLY A 160 18.70 -19.66 -3.26
CA GLY A 160 19.03 -20.81 -4.13
C GLY A 160 18.10 -22.03 -3.90
N GLU A 161 16.99 -21.86 -3.15
CA GLU A 161 16.01 -22.91 -2.90
C GLU A 161 14.99 -23.01 -4.04
N TYR A 162 15.46 -23.20 -5.27
CA TYR A 162 14.66 -23.06 -6.51
C TYR A 162 13.43 -23.95 -6.58
N ALA A 163 13.49 -25.19 -6.11
CA ALA A 163 12.35 -26.10 -6.13
C ALA A 163 11.21 -25.59 -5.23
N LYS A 164 11.54 -25.08 -4.04
CA LYS A 164 10.54 -24.50 -3.13
C LYS A 164 10.02 -23.16 -3.68
N SER A 165 10.91 -22.33 -4.23
CA SER A 165 10.55 -21.08 -4.87
C SER A 165 9.49 -21.30 -5.96
N PHE A 166 9.73 -22.27 -6.86
CA PHE A 166 8.79 -22.61 -7.93
C PHE A 166 7.41 -23.01 -7.38
N ASN A 167 7.36 -23.85 -6.35
CA ASN A 167 6.09 -24.26 -5.74
C ASN A 167 5.27 -23.08 -5.20
N TYR A 168 5.94 -22.06 -4.64
CA TYR A 168 5.24 -20.86 -4.16
C TYR A 168 4.79 -19.95 -5.29
N TYR A 169 5.58 -19.81 -6.38
CA TYR A 169 5.13 -19.10 -7.57
C TYR A 169 3.93 -19.76 -8.26
N GLU A 170 3.88 -21.10 -8.26
CA GLU A 170 2.76 -21.85 -8.83
C GLU A 170 1.48 -21.77 -7.97
N LYS A 171 1.66 -21.62 -6.65
CA LYS A 171 0.56 -21.48 -5.69
C LYS A 171 -0.06 -20.07 -5.72
N GLY A 172 0.70 -19.00 -6.00
CA GLY A 172 0.27 -17.61 -6.07
C GLY A 172 -0.28 -17.27 -7.44
#